data_e8d66f8a559b06136e6c81ce561aa078
#
_entry.id   e8d66f8a559b06136e6c81ce561aa078
#
_cell.length_a   1.000
_cell.length_b   1.000
_cell.length_c   1.000
_cell.angle_alpha   90.00
_cell.angle_beta   90.00
_cell.angle_gamma   90.00
#
_symmetry.space_group_name_H-M   'P 1'
#
loop_
_entity.id
_entity.type
_entity.pdbx_description
1 polymer ?
#
loop_
_entity_poly.entity_id
_entity_poly.type
_entity_poly.pdbx_seq_one_letter_code
_entity_poly.pdbx_strand_id
1 'polypeptide(L)'
;MRLKLEYKLQPIRVPSGWTITINNLYEVELTPETCGWFSSSVLIGGVRQSTGHCFDTRVEPEGDPDGEFVIDMLTIEYDRRGEPIKNSEIFLSEFRTKSKIEFIEKIEEFMMEA
;
A
#
# COMPACT_ATOMS: atom_id res chain seq x y z
N MET A 1 2.01 -15.91 31.16
CA MET A 1 1.22 -15.90 29.92
C MET A 1 1.48 -14.62 29.13
N ARG A 2 1.73 -14.74 27.87
CA ARG A 2 1.97 -13.61 27.01
C ARG A 2 0.66 -13.16 26.36
N LEU A 3 0.28 -11.92 26.57
CA LEU A 3 -0.85 -11.32 25.86
C LEU A 3 -0.38 -10.89 24.48
N LYS A 4 -1.05 -11.41 23.47
CA LYS A 4 -0.81 -10.99 22.10
C LYS A 4 -1.82 -9.91 21.73
N LEU A 5 -1.33 -8.72 21.45
CA LEU A 5 -2.18 -7.65 20.93
C LEU A 5 -2.44 -7.91 19.45
N GLU A 6 -3.70 -7.88 19.08
CA GLU A 6 -4.11 -7.98 17.69
C GLU A 6 -4.74 -6.68 17.28
N TYR A 7 -4.28 -6.17 16.14
CA TYR A 7 -4.84 -4.98 15.53
C TYR A 7 -5.70 -5.36 14.34
N LYS A 8 -6.75 -4.60 14.12
CA LYS A 8 -7.57 -4.75 12.92
C LYS A 8 -6.83 -4.13 11.74
N LEU A 9 -7.19 -4.56 10.53
CA LEU A 9 -6.72 -3.90 9.33
C LEU A 9 -7.18 -2.44 9.33
N GLN A 10 -6.32 -1.57 8.82
CA GLN A 10 -6.62 -0.16 8.67
C GLN A 10 -7.78 0.02 7.70
N PRO A 11 -8.87 0.70 8.08
CA PRO A 11 -9.94 1.02 7.13
C PRO A 11 -9.42 1.90 6.00
N ILE A 12 -9.70 1.49 4.78
CA ILE A 12 -9.34 2.22 3.55
C ILE A 12 -10.58 2.26 2.67
N ARG A 13 -10.86 3.40 2.08
CA ARG A 13 -11.93 3.54 1.09
C ARG A 13 -11.43 3.00 -0.25
N VAL A 14 -12.09 1.96 -0.74
CA VAL A 14 -11.72 1.32 -2.00
C VAL A 14 -12.83 1.57 -3.02
N PRO A 15 -12.58 2.40 -4.05
CA PRO A 15 -13.57 2.64 -5.09
C PRO A 15 -13.86 1.38 -5.91
N SER A 16 -15.01 1.36 -6.55
CA SER A 16 -15.37 0.30 -7.48
C SER A 16 -14.31 0.17 -8.58
N GLY A 17 -13.98 -1.07 -8.94
CA GLY A 17 -12.99 -1.37 -9.96
C GLY A 17 -11.59 -1.63 -9.43
N TRP A 18 -11.33 -1.32 -8.17
CA TRP A 18 -10.05 -1.61 -7.52
C TRP A 18 -10.10 -2.91 -6.75
N THR A 19 -9.02 -3.66 -6.82
CA THR A 19 -8.80 -4.87 -6.01
C THR A 19 -7.58 -4.65 -5.13
N ILE A 20 -7.75 -4.85 -3.83
CA ILE A 20 -6.62 -4.85 -2.92
C ILE A 20 -6.01 -6.24 -2.97
N THR A 21 -4.78 -6.34 -3.46
CA THR A 21 -4.10 -7.62 -3.71
C THR A 21 -3.31 -8.13 -2.53
N ILE A 22 -2.86 -7.22 -1.68
CA ILE A 22 -2.17 -7.54 -0.43
C ILE A 22 -2.53 -6.47 0.60
N ASN A 23 -2.77 -6.88 1.85
CA ASN A 23 -3.08 -5.95 2.91
C ASN A 23 -2.49 -6.41 4.24
N ASN A 24 -1.41 -5.77 4.62
CA ASN A 24 -0.73 -5.92 5.90
C ASN A 24 -0.67 -4.57 6.63
N LEU A 25 -1.55 -3.65 6.29
CA LEU A 25 -1.63 -2.34 6.94
C LEU A 25 -2.66 -2.42 8.06
N TYR A 26 -2.21 -2.24 9.30
CA TYR A 26 -3.04 -2.37 10.49
C TYR A 26 -3.37 -1.00 11.09
N GLU A 27 -4.49 -0.95 11.81
CA GLU A 27 -4.96 0.27 12.47
C GLU A 27 -4.16 0.51 13.75
N VAL A 28 -2.93 0.94 13.58
CA VAL A 28 -1.99 1.22 14.66
C VAL A 28 -0.98 2.27 14.17
N GLU A 29 -0.52 3.12 15.06
CA GLU A 29 0.51 4.10 14.73
C GLU A 29 1.89 3.45 14.69
N LEU A 30 2.76 3.99 13.86
CA LEU A 30 4.17 3.56 13.79
C LEU A 30 4.95 4.17 14.96
N THR A 31 5.33 3.32 15.89
CA THR A 31 6.11 3.70 17.08
C THR A 31 7.20 2.66 17.31
N PRO A 32 8.17 2.92 18.21
CA PRO A 32 9.16 1.90 18.54
C PRO A 32 8.55 0.58 19.06
N GLU A 33 7.39 0.65 19.72
CA GLU A 33 6.71 -0.52 20.27
C GLU A 33 5.92 -1.30 19.22
N THR A 34 5.53 -0.64 18.12
CA THR A 34 4.66 -1.25 17.10
C THR A 34 5.35 -1.42 15.75
N CYS A 35 6.62 -1.04 15.64
CA CYS A 35 7.33 -1.01 14.35
C CYS A 35 7.36 -2.38 13.65
N GLY A 36 7.30 -3.47 14.39
CA GLY A 36 7.23 -4.81 13.80
C GLY A 36 6.00 -5.04 12.92
N TRP A 37 4.92 -4.30 13.15
CA TRP A 37 3.71 -4.37 12.32
C TRP A 37 3.89 -3.68 10.95
N PHE A 38 5.01 -2.97 10.75
CA PHE A 38 5.34 -2.23 9.54
C PHE A 38 6.57 -2.77 8.81
N SER A 39 7.02 -3.99 9.17
CA SER A 39 8.23 -4.58 8.61
C SER A 39 8.01 -5.42 7.34
N SER A 40 6.78 -5.52 6.85
CA SER A 40 6.49 -6.19 5.58
C SER A 40 7.05 -5.40 4.41
N SER A 41 7.57 -6.10 3.41
CA SER A 41 8.08 -5.47 2.18
C SER A 41 6.97 -4.74 1.40
N VAL A 42 5.72 -5.18 1.56
CA VAL A 42 4.53 -4.48 1.06
C VAL A 42 3.52 -4.39 2.19
N LEU A 43 3.08 -3.18 2.53
CA LEU A 43 2.05 -2.97 3.54
C LEU A 43 0.67 -3.18 2.94
N ILE A 44 0.35 -2.40 1.91
CA ILE A 44 -0.91 -2.54 1.18
C ILE A 44 -0.62 -2.26 -0.29
N GLY A 45 -1.23 -3.04 -1.16
CA GLY A 45 -1.12 -2.87 -2.60
C GLY A 45 -2.45 -3.15 -3.27
N GLY A 46 -2.67 -2.51 -4.40
CA GLY A 46 -3.91 -2.68 -5.14
C GLY A 46 -3.73 -2.44 -6.62
N VAL A 47 -4.74 -2.86 -7.38
CA VAL A 47 -4.73 -2.76 -8.83
C VAL A 47 -6.13 -2.43 -9.35
N ARG A 48 -6.17 -1.58 -10.38
CA ARG A 48 -7.35 -1.38 -11.21
C ARG A 48 -7.06 -1.98 -12.57
N GLN A 49 -7.53 -3.19 -12.80
CA GLN A 49 -7.19 -3.96 -13.98
C GLN A 49 -7.65 -3.28 -15.28
N SER A 50 -8.79 -2.61 -15.25
CA SER A 50 -9.33 -1.95 -16.45
C SER A 50 -8.43 -0.84 -17.01
N THR A 51 -7.62 -0.20 -16.16
CA THR A 51 -6.70 0.86 -16.57
C THR A 51 -5.23 0.46 -16.43
N GLY A 52 -4.96 -0.62 -15.70
CA GLY A 52 -3.61 -1.06 -15.38
C GLY A 52 -2.95 -0.27 -14.25
N HIS A 53 -3.63 0.71 -13.65
CA HIS A 53 -3.07 1.42 -12.50
C HIS A 53 -2.91 0.51 -11.31
N CYS A 54 -1.78 0.65 -10.61
CA CYS A 54 -1.52 -0.09 -9.39
C CYS A 54 -0.63 0.72 -8.45
N PHE A 55 -0.62 0.32 -7.19
CA PHE A 55 0.26 0.92 -6.19
C PHE A 55 0.82 -0.14 -5.26
N ASP A 56 2.03 0.12 -4.76
CA ASP A 56 2.68 -0.62 -3.70
C ASP A 56 3.11 0.35 -2.62
N THR A 57 3.13 -0.12 -1.39
CA THR A 57 3.48 0.73 -0.24
C THR A 57 4.39 0.00 0.73
N ARG A 58 5.18 0.78 1.45
CA ARG A 58 6.10 0.27 2.48
C ARG A 58 6.50 1.38 3.44
N VAL A 59 7.14 1.00 4.54
CA VAL A 59 7.91 1.94 5.38
C VAL A 59 9.37 1.77 4.99
N GLU A 60 10.07 2.87 4.79
CA GLU A 60 11.48 2.85 4.37
C GLU A 60 12.32 3.71 5.32
N PRO A 61 13.34 3.16 6.00
CA PRO A 61 13.71 1.72 6.03
C PRO A 61 12.62 0.84 6.63
N GLU A 62 12.58 -0.43 6.22
CA GLU A 62 11.53 -1.37 6.67
C GLU A 62 11.42 -1.43 8.19
N GLY A 63 10.18 -1.19 8.69
CA GLY A 63 9.90 -1.30 10.10
C GLY A 63 10.60 -0.27 10.99
N ASP A 64 11.24 0.75 10.41
CA ASP A 64 11.90 1.79 11.19
C ASP A 64 10.84 2.74 11.77
N PRO A 65 10.79 2.92 13.11
CA PRO A 65 9.81 3.84 13.70
C PRO A 65 10.02 5.30 13.28
N ASP A 66 11.21 5.65 12.80
CA ASP A 66 11.50 6.97 12.25
C ASP A 66 11.49 7.00 10.72
N GLY A 67 11.05 5.92 10.10
CA GLY A 67 10.97 5.81 8.65
C GLY A 67 9.84 6.60 8.03
N GLU A 68 9.81 6.59 6.71
CA GLU A 68 8.76 7.22 5.93
C GLU A 68 7.85 6.18 5.33
N PHE A 69 6.55 6.49 5.25
CA PHE A 69 5.61 5.73 4.43
C PHE A 69 5.85 6.11 2.97
N VAL A 70 5.95 5.11 2.12
CA VAL A 70 6.24 5.30 0.69
C VAL A 70 5.14 4.66 -0.12
N ILE A 71 4.65 5.38 -1.12
CA ILE A 71 3.70 4.88 -2.12
C ILE A 71 4.37 4.95 -3.48
N ASP A 72 4.51 3.81 -4.15
CA ASP A 72 4.91 3.75 -5.55
C ASP A 72 3.66 3.57 -6.40
N MET A 73 3.45 4.46 -7.35
CA MET A 73 2.31 4.46 -8.27
C MET A 73 2.79 4.10 -9.66
N LEU A 74 2.17 3.10 -10.26
CA LEU A 74 2.61 2.50 -11.52
C LEU A 74 1.42 2.17 -12.41
N THR A 75 1.74 1.81 -13.66
CA THR A 75 0.79 1.10 -14.53
C THR A 75 1.40 -0.23 -14.98
N ILE A 76 0.54 -1.22 -15.18
CA ILE A 76 0.90 -2.54 -15.70
C ILE A 76 -0.08 -2.88 -16.81
N GLU A 77 0.38 -3.55 -17.87
CA GLU A 77 -0.49 -4.08 -18.90
C GLU A 77 -0.89 -5.51 -18.57
N TYR A 78 -2.12 -5.86 -18.95
CA TYR A 78 -2.66 -7.21 -18.78
C TYR A 78 -2.97 -7.82 -20.15
N ASP A 79 -2.78 -9.12 -20.29
CA ASP A 79 -3.15 -9.85 -21.50
C ASP A 79 -4.65 -10.16 -21.50
N ARG A 80 -5.11 -10.86 -22.55
CA ARG A 80 -6.52 -11.22 -22.72
C ARG A 80 -7.05 -12.13 -21.61
N ARG A 81 -6.16 -12.83 -20.91
CA ARG A 81 -6.51 -13.74 -19.80
C ARG A 81 -6.53 -13.03 -18.46
N GLY A 82 -6.19 -11.72 -18.44
CA GLY A 82 -6.07 -10.97 -17.21
C GLY A 82 -4.78 -11.19 -16.46
N GLU A 83 -3.76 -11.76 -17.13
CA GLU A 83 -2.43 -11.94 -16.52
C GLU A 83 -1.55 -10.73 -16.80
N PRO A 84 -0.75 -10.30 -15.82
CA PRO A 84 0.17 -9.17 -16.03
C PRO A 84 1.22 -9.53 -17.09
N ILE A 85 1.44 -8.61 -18.00
CA ILE A 85 2.47 -8.76 -19.03
C ILE A 85 3.81 -8.40 -18.43
N LYS A 86 4.78 -9.31 -18.52
CA LYS A 86 6.12 -9.14 -18.01
C LYS A 86 6.80 -7.90 -18.62
N ASN A 87 7.45 -7.10 -17.78
CA ASN A 87 8.16 -5.88 -18.17
C ASN A 87 7.28 -4.77 -18.75
N SER A 88 5.98 -4.80 -18.47
CA SER A 88 5.06 -3.74 -18.88
C SER A 88 4.92 -2.61 -17.86
N GLU A 89 5.60 -2.72 -16.72
CA GLU A 89 5.50 -1.75 -15.64
C GLU A 89 6.04 -0.38 -16.06
N ILE A 90 5.23 0.65 -15.84
CA ILE A 90 5.64 2.05 -16.03
C ILE A 90 5.48 2.76 -14.70
N PHE A 91 6.58 3.27 -14.16
CA PHE A 91 6.58 4.05 -12.94
C PHE A 91 5.98 5.43 -13.22
N LEU A 92 4.98 5.82 -12.42
CA LEU A 92 4.31 7.11 -12.55
C LEU A 92 4.86 8.13 -11.56
N SER A 93 4.82 7.81 -10.27
CA SER A 93 5.30 8.71 -9.23
C SER A 93 5.51 7.97 -7.92
N GLU A 94 6.25 8.62 -7.02
CA GLU A 94 6.49 8.18 -5.66
C GLU A 94 6.02 9.27 -4.71
N PHE A 95 5.38 8.86 -3.62
CA PHE A 95 4.98 9.78 -2.56
C PHE A 95 5.57 9.29 -1.24
N ARG A 96 6.14 10.20 -0.46
CA ARG A 96 6.74 9.91 0.85
C ARG A 96 6.17 10.82 1.91
N THR A 97 5.90 10.27 3.10
CA THR A 97 5.44 11.05 4.24
C THR A 97 5.71 10.30 5.53
N LYS A 98 5.90 11.03 6.62
CA LYS A 98 5.95 10.45 7.97
C LYS A 98 4.56 10.37 8.61
N SER A 99 3.56 10.98 8.01
CA SER A 99 2.19 11.00 8.50
C SER A 99 1.40 9.81 7.96
N LYS A 100 0.93 8.94 8.84
CA LYS A 100 0.08 7.80 8.45
C LYS A 100 -1.24 8.30 7.85
N ILE A 101 -1.80 9.38 8.37
CA ILE A 101 -3.05 9.96 7.86
C ILE A 101 -2.85 10.43 6.42
N GLU A 102 -1.76 11.17 6.14
CA GLU A 102 -1.45 11.60 4.77
C GLU A 102 -1.22 10.42 3.83
N PHE A 103 -0.57 9.37 4.33
CA PHE A 103 -0.32 8.14 3.59
C PHE A 103 -1.65 7.50 3.14
N ILE A 104 -2.59 7.35 4.07
CA ILE A 104 -3.92 6.78 3.79
C ILE A 104 -4.69 7.66 2.81
N GLU A 105 -4.70 8.97 3.04
CA GLU A 105 -5.39 9.92 2.18
C GLU A 105 -4.84 9.88 0.75
N LYS A 106 -3.52 9.74 0.60
CA LYS A 106 -2.89 9.68 -0.71
C LYS A 106 -3.24 8.39 -1.46
N ILE A 107 -3.29 7.26 -0.76
CA ILE A 107 -3.73 5.99 -1.35
C ILE A 107 -5.17 6.13 -1.88
N GLU A 108 -6.06 6.66 -1.06
CA GLU A 108 -7.47 6.85 -1.42
C GLU A 108 -7.61 7.82 -2.59
N GLU A 109 -6.87 8.93 -2.57
CA GLU A 109 -6.85 9.91 -3.65
C GLU A 109 -6.39 9.28 -4.97
N PHE A 110 -5.29 8.52 -4.95
CA PHE A 110 -4.79 7.84 -6.14
C PHE A 110 -5.85 6.89 -6.72
N MET A 111 -6.50 6.10 -5.87
CA MET A 111 -7.53 5.17 -6.34
C MET A 111 -8.76 5.90 -6.91
N MET A 112 -9.10 7.06 -6.37
CA MET A 112 -10.25 7.84 -6.86
C MET A 112 -9.97 8.51 -8.20
N GLU A 113 -8.73 8.91 -8.46
CA GLU A 113 -8.34 9.68 -9.64
C GLU A 113 -7.84 8.83 -10.82
N ALA A 114 -7.37 7.63 -10.54
CA ALA A 114 -6.74 6.77 -11.54
C ALA A 114 -7.75 6.00 -12.41
#